data_2a0cda94bf2c5057dd96fd451ab0a1ed
#
_entry.id   2a0cda94bf2c5057dd96fd451ab0a1ed
#
_cell.length_a   1.000
_cell.length_b   1.000
_cell.length_c   1.000
_cell.angle_alpha   90.00
_cell.angle_beta   90.00
_cell.angle_gamma   90.00
#
_symmetry.space_group_name_H-M   'P 1'
#
loop_
_entity.id
_entity.type
_entity.pdbx_description
1 polymer ?
#
loop_
_entity_poly.entity_id
_entity_poly.type
_entity_poly.pdbx_seq_one_letter_code
_entity_poly.pdbx_strand_id
1 'polypeptide(L)'
;MMVFSLSAQIVEKTFFFNNPQFEQYQGYEQISFGTMSLSDVGTRQATSVQGAEVGNPNLPWYSVSLLLPQNTEAQDIEFEFTDFIEVEGEHKLYPYQAPRPLSVKDEIPFAKNEKLYSSEELYPSKFSSDVKTQYLNGYSFAFSGFTPVRYVPATGKLSYAQKVTVRVRYSASRVDKSKMLNTSPEVKARVGRLAQNPESLGLYSSNTRQKSIGGYELLVVTPQEWVSSFDDYKAHYNARGLRTEVVALEDIYASSEGRDEQEKIRTYISQEYENNGIMMVLLGGDSNVVPHRGLYCYVMEDYEDPGLPSDMY
;
A
#
# COMPACT_ATOMS: atom_id res chain seq x y z
N MET A 1 0.32 45.94 4.61
CA MET A 1 0.81 44.72 3.92
C MET A 1 0.92 43.64 4.99
N MET A 2 -0.12 42.80 5.12
CA MET A 2 -0.14 41.72 6.11
C MET A 2 0.70 40.57 5.54
N VAL A 3 1.85 40.32 6.10
CA VAL A 3 2.66 39.13 5.82
C VAL A 3 1.99 37.97 6.52
N PHE A 4 1.20 37.18 5.80
CA PHE A 4 0.76 35.86 6.28
C PHE A 4 1.98 34.97 6.34
N SER A 5 2.46 34.73 7.55
CA SER A 5 3.39 33.61 7.80
C SER A 5 2.62 32.31 7.52
N LEU A 6 2.82 31.72 6.32
CA LEU A 6 2.45 30.35 6.08
C LEU A 6 3.36 29.48 6.97
N SER A 7 2.87 29.09 8.15
CA SER A 7 3.53 27.99 8.86
C SER A 7 3.41 26.77 7.94
N ALA A 8 4.55 26.20 7.55
CA ALA A 8 4.54 24.98 6.73
C ALA A 8 3.78 23.90 7.47
N GLN A 9 2.72 23.38 6.84
CA GLN A 9 1.92 22.28 7.36
C GLN A 9 2.76 21.01 7.19
N ILE A 10 3.26 20.46 8.29
CA ILE A 10 4.20 19.34 8.30
C ILE A 10 3.67 18.21 9.19
N VAL A 11 3.76 16.98 8.69
CA VAL A 11 3.69 15.76 9.49
C VAL A 11 5.11 15.22 9.64
N GLU A 12 5.54 14.98 10.86
CA GLU A 12 6.88 14.48 11.17
C GLU A 12 6.82 13.14 11.88
N LYS A 13 7.75 12.24 11.55
CA LYS A 13 7.94 10.96 12.25
C LYS A 13 9.41 10.58 12.28
N THR A 14 9.88 10.08 13.41
CA THR A 14 11.26 9.60 13.58
C THR A 14 11.28 8.09 13.71
N PHE A 15 12.23 7.48 13.00
CA PHE A 15 12.51 6.06 12.97
C PHE A 15 13.88 5.80 13.60
N PHE A 16 13.96 4.75 14.42
CA PHE A 16 15.22 4.36 15.09
C PHE A 16 15.61 2.95 14.65
N PHE A 17 16.89 2.77 14.37
CA PHE A 17 17.47 1.51 13.92
C PHE A 17 18.50 1.04 14.96
N ASN A 18 18.38 -0.22 15.36
CA ASN A 18 19.37 -0.91 16.16
C ASN A 18 20.50 -1.47 15.28
N ASN A 19 21.47 -2.16 15.86
CA ASN A 19 22.53 -2.79 15.11
C ASN A 19 21.97 -3.74 14.06
N PRO A 20 22.52 -3.70 12.82
CA PRO A 20 22.12 -4.62 11.77
C PRO A 20 22.49 -6.07 12.11
N GLN A 21 21.76 -7.00 11.52
CA GLN A 21 22.02 -8.41 11.54
C GLN A 21 22.51 -8.85 10.16
N PHE A 22 23.47 -9.76 10.12
CA PHE A 22 24.03 -10.30 8.90
C PHE A 22 23.80 -11.82 8.84
N GLU A 23 23.27 -12.28 7.73
CA GLU A 23 23.10 -13.68 7.42
C GLU A 23 23.97 -14.05 6.22
N GLN A 24 24.78 -15.14 6.36
CA GLN A 24 25.63 -15.61 5.28
C GLN A 24 24.80 -16.41 4.27
N TYR A 25 24.88 -16.02 3.01
CA TYR A 25 24.17 -16.69 1.92
C TYR A 25 25.03 -16.72 0.64
N GLN A 26 25.36 -17.91 0.15
CA GLN A 26 26.12 -18.13 -1.08
C GLN A 26 27.46 -17.34 -1.17
N GLY A 27 28.15 -17.17 -0.05
CA GLY A 27 29.45 -16.45 0.00
C GLY A 27 29.30 -14.92 0.01
N TYR A 28 28.10 -14.44 0.26
CA TYR A 28 27.72 -13.04 0.48
C TYR A 28 27.00 -12.88 1.81
N GLU A 29 26.72 -11.63 2.18
CA GLU A 29 25.98 -11.27 3.36
C GLU A 29 24.64 -10.63 2.99
N GLN A 30 23.59 -11.05 3.66
CA GLN A 30 22.31 -10.36 3.64
C GLN A 30 22.20 -9.51 4.91
N ILE A 31 21.96 -8.20 4.73
CA ILE A 31 21.80 -7.27 5.84
C ILE A 31 20.33 -7.03 6.15
N SER A 32 19.99 -7.04 7.43
CA SER A 32 18.66 -6.71 7.92
C SER A 32 18.72 -5.97 9.25
N PHE A 33 17.63 -5.26 9.59
CA PHE A 33 17.43 -4.73 10.94
C PHE A 33 16.21 -5.45 11.52
N GLY A 34 16.35 -6.09 12.65
CA GLY A 34 15.34 -6.98 13.21
C GLY A 34 14.00 -6.30 13.53
N THR A 35 14.06 -5.10 14.10
CA THR A 35 12.88 -4.27 14.41
C THR A 35 13.22 -2.81 14.28
N MET A 36 12.31 -2.07 13.68
CA MET A 36 12.36 -0.61 13.64
C MET A 36 11.51 -0.06 14.78
N SER A 37 12.11 0.80 15.60
CA SER A 37 11.38 1.52 16.65
C SER A 37 10.85 2.84 16.12
N LEU A 38 9.57 3.12 16.39
CA LEU A 38 8.95 4.41 16.14
C LEU A 38 8.87 5.18 17.47
N SER A 39 9.10 6.49 17.44
CA SER A 39 9.21 7.33 18.64
C SER A 39 8.02 7.22 19.61
N ASP A 40 6.81 6.89 19.12
CA ASP A 40 5.59 6.97 19.93
C ASP A 40 4.69 5.74 19.91
N VAL A 41 4.99 4.71 19.12
CA VAL A 41 4.06 3.60 18.84
C VAL A 41 4.66 2.22 19.10
N GLY A 42 5.83 2.16 19.69
CA GLY A 42 6.52 0.89 19.94
C GLY A 42 7.19 0.31 18.69
N THR A 43 7.65 -0.92 18.82
CA THR A 43 8.37 -1.63 17.77
C THR A 43 7.41 -2.19 16.73
N ARG A 44 7.60 -1.84 15.48
CA ARG A 44 6.97 -2.54 14.34
C ARG A 44 8.04 -3.31 13.58
N GLN A 45 7.69 -4.50 13.13
CA GLN A 45 8.55 -5.25 12.22
C GLN A 45 8.66 -4.46 10.91
N ALA A 46 9.89 -4.09 10.56
CA ALA A 46 10.14 -3.42 9.30
C ALA A 46 9.95 -4.43 8.17
N THR A 47 9.04 -4.15 7.28
CA THR A 47 8.97 -4.85 6.01
C THR A 47 10.01 -4.21 5.09
N SER A 48 11.16 -4.87 4.91
CA SER A 48 12.10 -4.44 3.88
C SER A 48 11.45 -4.66 2.52
N VAL A 49 11.14 -3.58 1.84
CA VAL A 49 10.77 -3.65 0.42
C VAL A 49 12.07 -3.73 -0.35
N GLN A 50 12.34 -4.86 -0.99
CA GLN A 50 13.49 -5.01 -1.85
C GLN A 50 13.28 -4.13 -3.09
N GLY A 51 14.10 -3.10 -3.23
CA GLY A 51 14.00 -2.10 -4.30
C GLY A 51 15.25 -1.99 -5.16
N ALA A 52 16.16 -2.97 -5.07
CA ALA A 52 17.37 -2.95 -5.87
C ALA A 52 17.10 -3.42 -7.30
N GLU A 53 17.85 -2.88 -8.26
CA GLU A 53 17.94 -3.47 -9.60
C GLU A 53 18.66 -4.82 -9.53
N VAL A 54 18.28 -5.74 -10.41
CA VAL A 54 18.87 -7.09 -10.48
C VAL A 54 20.39 -7.00 -10.63
N GLY A 55 21.09 -7.70 -9.74
CA GLY A 55 22.55 -7.72 -9.70
C GLY A 55 23.20 -6.64 -8.82
N ASN A 56 22.45 -5.64 -8.36
CA ASN A 56 22.98 -4.62 -7.46
C ASN A 56 22.96 -5.09 -5.99
N PRO A 57 23.80 -4.54 -5.09
CA PRO A 57 23.77 -4.88 -3.68
C PRO A 57 22.38 -4.73 -3.07
N ASN A 58 21.88 -5.77 -2.43
CA ASN A 58 20.55 -5.78 -1.83
C ASN A 58 20.59 -5.10 -0.46
N LEU A 59 19.99 -3.91 -0.38
CA LEU A 59 19.87 -3.14 0.86
C LEU A 59 18.43 -3.21 1.41
N PRO A 60 18.26 -3.18 2.74
CA PRO A 60 16.94 -3.08 3.33
C PRO A 60 16.32 -1.70 3.09
N TRP A 61 15.14 -1.67 2.50
CA TRP A 61 14.32 -0.49 2.31
C TRP A 61 13.12 -0.53 3.23
N TYR A 62 12.77 0.61 3.80
CA TYR A 62 11.67 0.77 4.74
C TYR A 62 10.60 1.67 4.15
N SER A 63 9.36 1.23 4.24
CA SER A 63 8.23 2.03 3.79
C SER A 63 7.88 3.11 4.80
N VAL A 64 7.53 4.28 4.28
CA VAL A 64 6.86 5.36 5.02
C VAL A 64 5.39 5.30 4.69
N SER A 65 4.53 5.27 5.71
CA SER A 65 3.07 5.32 5.59
C SER A 65 2.51 6.26 6.66
N LEU A 66 2.54 7.55 6.37
CA LEU A 66 2.09 8.59 7.30
C LEU A 66 0.69 9.07 6.92
N LEU A 67 -0.20 9.04 7.90
CA LEU A 67 -1.54 9.60 7.78
C LEU A 67 -1.44 11.13 7.80
N LEU A 68 -1.93 11.76 6.75
CA LEU A 68 -2.01 13.22 6.63
C LEU A 68 -3.31 13.73 7.28
N PRO A 69 -3.44 15.02 7.61
CA PRO A 69 -4.72 15.60 7.99
C PRO A 69 -5.79 15.41 6.91
N GLN A 70 -7.04 15.37 7.34
CA GLN A 70 -8.19 15.19 6.45
C GLN A 70 -8.19 16.23 5.31
N ASN A 71 -8.50 15.79 4.08
CA ASN A 71 -8.56 16.63 2.89
C ASN A 71 -7.24 17.33 2.54
N THR A 72 -6.11 16.66 2.78
CA THR A 72 -4.79 17.18 2.38
C THR A 72 -4.03 16.17 1.52
N GLU A 73 -3.05 16.68 0.79
CA GLU A 73 -2.13 15.91 -0.06
C GLU A 73 -0.68 16.28 0.26
N ALA A 74 0.19 15.27 0.20
CA ALA A 74 1.61 15.48 0.31
C ALA A 74 2.12 16.32 -0.88
N GLN A 75 2.96 17.30 -0.60
CA GLN A 75 3.60 18.13 -1.60
C GLN A 75 5.07 17.77 -1.77
N ASP A 76 5.71 17.42 -0.66
CA ASP A 76 7.13 17.14 -0.61
C ASP A 76 7.47 16.31 0.63
N ILE A 77 8.60 15.61 0.59
CA ILE A 77 9.12 14.82 1.70
C ILE A 77 10.61 15.07 1.89
N GLU A 78 11.01 15.27 3.13
CA GLU A 78 12.39 15.44 3.54
C GLU A 78 12.81 14.31 4.48
N PHE A 79 14.01 13.79 4.29
CA PHE A 79 14.63 12.78 5.13
C PHE A 79 15.91 13.33 5.75
N GLU A 80 15.96 13.35 7.06
CA GLU A 80 17.14 13.72 7.84
C GLU A 80 17.73 12.47 8.48
N PHE A 81 18.91 12.06 7.99
CA PHE A 81 19.67 10.91 8.49
C PHE A 81 20.74 11.37 9.47
N THR A 82 20.65 10.91 10.72
CA THR A 82 21.59 11.31 11.76
C THR A 82 22.15 10.10 12.53
N ASP A 83 23.13 10.35 13.40
CA ASP A 83 23.74 9.36 14.29
C ASP A 83 24.26 8.14 13.50
N PHE A 84 25.14 8.41 12.52
CA PHE A 84 25.73 7.36 11.69
C PHE A 84 26.69 6.49 12.50
N ILE A 85 26.52 5.18 12.41
CA ILE A 85 27.38 4.16 13.00
C ILE A 85 28.08 3.41 11.88
N GLU A 86 29.41 3.36 11.94
CA GLU A 86 30.20 2.49 11.07
C GLU A 86 30.13 1.05 11.58
N VAL A 87 29.92 0.11 10.64
CA VAL A 87 29.94 -1.32 10.95
C VAL A 87 31.36 -1.84 10.71
N GLU A 88 31.92 -2.52 11.72
CA GLU A 88 33.27 -3.04 11.64
C GLU A 88 33.36 -4.17 10.60
N GLY A 89 34.46 -4.16 9.83
CA GLY A 89 34.75 -5.19 8.84
C GLY A 89 34.56 -4.74 7.39
N GLU A 90 34.77 -5.69 6.50
CA GLU A 90 34.53 -5.57 5.07
C GLU A 90 33.33 -6.48 4.72
N HIS A 91 32.26 -5.89 4.23
CA HIS A 91 31.00 -6.57 3.95
C HIS A 91 30.83 -6.79 2.46
N LYS A 92 30.52 -8.01 2.07
CA LYS A 92 30.20 -8.36 0.69
C LYS A 92 28.71 -8.64 0.58
N LEU A 93 27.90 -7.62 0.30
CA LEU A 93 26.46 -7.75 0.28
C LEU A 93 25.97 -8.57 -0.90
N TYR A 94 24.92 -9.39 -0.65
CA TYR A 94 24.30 -10.24 -1.65
C TYR A 94 23.65 -9.39 -2.75
N PRO A 95 23.91 -9.70 -4.05
CA PRO A 95 23.25 -8.99 -5.13
C PRO A 95 21.78 -9.41 -5.22
N TYR A 96 20.91 -8.43 -5.43
CA TYR A 96 19.49 -8.70 -5.64
C TYR A 96 19.28 -9.58 -6.87
N GLN A 97 18.53 -10.65 -6.71
CA GLN A 97 18.14 -11.56 -7.78
C GLN A 97 16.66 -11.36 -8.10
N ALA A 98 16.30 -11.44 -9.36
CA ALA A 98 14.90 -11.40 -9.76
C ALA A 98 14.11 -12.52 -9.07
N PRO A 99 12.88 -12.24 -8.58
CA PRO A 99 12.02 -13.29 -8.04
C PRO A 99 11.72 -14.32 -9.13
N ARG A 100 11.79 -15.60 -8.76
CA ARG A 100 11.51 -16.70 -9.66
C ARG A 100 10.07 -17.20 -9.45
N PRO A 101 9.24 -17.24 -10.50
CA PRO A 101 7.98 -17.96 -10.43
C PRO A 101 8.19 -19.44 -10.18
N LEU A 102 7.41 -20.04 -9.28
CA LEU A 102 7.53 -21.48 -8.94
C LEU A 102 7.33 -22.41 -10.14
N SER A 103 6.64 -21.94 -11.17
CA SER A 103 6.39 -22.67 -12.42
C SER A 103 7.58 -22.74 -13.38
N VAL A 104 8.55 -21.83 -13.22
CA VAL A 104 9.75 -21.79 -14.07
C VAL A 104 10.76 -22.80 -13.58
N LYS A 105 11.09 -23.80 -14.40
CA LYS A 105 12.04 -24.88 -14.08
C LYS A 105 13.47 -24.56 -14.48
N ASP A 106 13.66 -23.64 -15.43
CA ASP A 106 14.97 -23.29 -15.95
C ASP A 106 15.81 -22.56 -14.90
N GLU A 107 17.10 -22.84 -14.84
CA GLU A 107 18.02 -22.13 -13.96
C GLU A 107 18.23 -20.70 -14.48
N ILE A 108 17.91 -19.72 -13.64
CA ILE A 108 18.20 -18.31 -13.93
C ILE A 108 19.66 -18.08 -13.54
N PRO A 109 20.50 -17.56 -14.44
CA PRO A 109 21.89 -17.26 -14.13
C PRO A 109 21.98 -16.25 -12.97
N PHE A 110 22.95 -16.48 -12.07
CA PHE A 110 23.22 -15.56 -10.98
C PHE A 110 23.67 -14.19 -11.52
N ALA A 111 22.90 -13.16 -11.22
CA ALA A 111 23.16 -11.81 -11.68
C ALA A 111 24.01 -11.05 -10.66
N LYS A 112 25.07 -10.38 -11.14
CA LYS A 112 25.90 -9.47 -10.34
C LYS A 112 26.38 -8.30 -11.20
N ASN A 113 26.20 -7.10 -10.76
CA ASN A 113 26.68 -5.89 -11.43
C ASN A 113 28.16 -5.65 -11.05
N GLU A 114 29.08 -6.26 -11.79
CA GLU A 114 30.52 -6.18 -11.51
C GLU A 114 31.04 -4.73 -11.50
N LYS A 115 30.50 -3.86 -12.36
CA LYS A 115 30.88 -2.45 -12.40
C LYS A 115 30.55 -1.76 -11.07
N LEU A 116 29.36 -2.01 -10.54
CA LEU A 116 28.94 -1.42 -9.27
C LEU A 116 29.74 -1.99 -8.09
N TYR A 117 29.97 -3.31 -8.08
CA TYR A 117 30.76 -3.95 -7.02
C TYR A 117 32.24 -3.54 -7.01
N SER A 118 32.74 -2.95 -8.10
CA SER A 118 34.07 -2.37 -8.18
C SER A 118 34.10 -0.86 -7.95
N SER A 119 32.94 -0.25 -7.66
CA SER A 119 32.82 1.20 -7.45
C SER A 119 33.22 1.61 -6.04
N GLU A 120 34.03 2.65 -5.93
CA GLU A 120 34.33 3.35 -4.66
C GLU A 120 33.28 4.40 -4.29
N GLU A 121 32.27 4.60 -5.15
CA GLU A 121 31.17 5.53 -4.88
C GLU A 121 30.20 4.96 -3.86
N LEU A 122 29.56 5.88 -3.13
CA LEU A 122 28.57 5.52 -2.14
C LEU A 122 27.29 4.98 -2.80
N TYR A 123 26.84 3.82 -2.32
CA TYR A 123 25.62 3.16 -2.76
C TYR A 123 24.58 3.08 -1.60
N PRO A 124 23.29 3.30 -1.88
CA PRO A 124 22.72 3.73 -3.16
C PRO A 124 23.00 5.22 -3.42
N SER A 125 22.86 5.66 -4.66
CA SER A 125 22.98 7.08 -5.00
C SER A 125 21.83 7.95 -4.46
N LYS A 126 20.66 7.33 -4.22
CA LYS A 126 19.50 7.94 -3.56
C LYS A 126 19.08 7.09 -2.39
N PHE A 127 18.99 7.67 -1.21
CA PHE A 127 18.64 6.98 0.04
C PHE A 127 17.13 6.96 0.30
N SER A 128 16.35 7.65 -0.49
CA SER A 128 14.90 7.77 -0.33
C SER A 128 14.20 7.91 -1.68
N SER A 129 12.91 7.62 -1.69
CA SER A 129 12.03 7.82 -2.84
C SER A 129 11.16 9.06 -2.68
N ASP A 130 10.58 9.51 -3.80
CA ASP A 130 9.60 10.59 -3.80
C ASP A 130 8.34 10.20 -3.03
N VAL A 131 7.61 11.19 -2.52
CA VAL A 131 6.34 10.96 -1.84
C VAL A 131 5.20 10.82 -2.84
N LYS A 132 4.26 9.91 -2.53
CA LYS A 132 2.98 9.76 -3.24
C LYS A 132 1.83 9.81 -2.24
N THR A 133 0.80 10.57 -2.57
CA THR A 133 -0.45 10.55 -1.81
C THR A 133 -1.34 9.44 -2.35
N GLN A 134 -1.85 8.60 -1.44
CA GLN A 134 -2.86 7.60 -1.75
C GLN A 134 -3.98 7.64 -0.70
N TYR A 135 -5.15 7.14 -1.06
CA TYR A 135 -6.32 7.17 -0.21
C TYR A 135 -6.80 5.77 0.13
N LEU A 136 -7.07 5.53 1.41
CA LEU A 136 -7.72 4.31 1.89
C LEU A 136 -9.01 4.71 2.60
N ASN A 137 -10.15 4.39 2.01
CA ASN A 137 -11.48 4.74 2.55
C ASN A 137 -11.63 6.23 2.92
N GLY A 138 -11.06 7.12 2.11
CA GLY A 138 -11.07 8.57 2.34
C GLY A 138 -9.99 9.10 3.29
N TYR A 139 -9.19 8.22 3.88
CA TYR A 139 -8.03 8.61 4.66
C TYR A 139 -6.83 8.85 3.74
N SER A 140 -6.20 10.02 3.89
CA SER A 140 -5.08 10.47 3.07
C SER A 140 -3.75 9.99 3.65
N PHE A 141 -2.97 9.28 2.88
CA PHE A 141 -1.65 8.77 3.27
C PHE A 141 -0.55 9.35 2.41
N ALA A 142 0.56 9.71 3.02
CA ALA A 142 1.83 9.93 2.34
C ALA A 142 2.64 8.62 2.36
N PHE A 143 2.88 8.07 1.16
CA PHE A 143 3.73 6.90 0.99
C PHE A 143 5.07 7.29 0.38
N SER A 144 6.12 6.72 0.91
CA SER A 144 7.49 6.83 0.41
C SER A 144 8.32 5.63 0.91
N GLY A 145 9.60 5.62 0.62
CA GLY A 145 10.53 4.63 1.14
C GLY A 145 11.93 5.20 1.31
N PHE A 146 12.71 4.59 2.19
CA PHE A 146 14.10 4.97 2.42
C PHE A 146 14.94 3.77 2.87
N THR A 147 16.25 3.89 2.75
CA THR A 147 17.22 2.98 3.39
C THR A 147 18.10 3.75 4.36
N PRO A 148 18.33 3.27 5.59
CA PRO A 148 19.28 3.88 6.51
C PRO A 148 20.73 3.55 6.16
N VAL A 149 20.99 2.61 5.25
CA VAL A 149 22.31 2.02 4.98
C VAL A 149 23.07 2.81 3.93
N ARG A 150 24.35 3.04 4.18
CA ARG A 150 25.35 3.55 3.27
C ARG A 150 26.41 2.47 3.05
N TYR A 151 26.70 2.16 1.82
CA TYR A 151 27.60 1.08 1.46
C TYR A 151 28.59 1.53 0.37
N VAL A 152 29.86 1.17 0.50
CA VAL A 152 30.89 1.37 -0.54
C VAL A 152 31.28 0.01 -1.09
N PRO A 153 30.77 -0.37 -2.27
CA PRO A 153 30.88 -1.75 -2.75
C PRO A 153 32.31 -2.27 -2.93
N ALA A 154 33.23 -1.44 -3.46
CA ALA A 154 34.63 -1.85 -3.71
C ALA A 154 35.41 -2.15 -2.43
N THR A 155 35.11 -1.45 -1.35
CA THR A 155 35.84 -1.60 -0.06
C THR A 155 35.06 -2.41 0.96
N GLY A 156 33.80 -2.71 0.70
CA GLY A 156 32.93 -3.39 1.65
C GLY A 156 32.57 -2.55 2.89
N LYS A 157 32.95 -1.27 2.93
CA LYS A 157 32.64 -0.39 4.06
C LYS A 157 31.15 -0.12 4.12
N LEU A 158 30.58 -0.26 5.31
CA LEU A 158 29.17 -0.10 5.58
C LEU A 158 28.95 0.80 6.81
N SER A 159 27.99 1.70 6.70
CA SER A 159 27.48 2.48 7.83
C SER A 159 25.98 2.59 7.73
N TYR A 160 25.32 2.92 8.84
CA TYR A 160 23.88 3.15 8.86
C TYR A 160 23.52 4.32 9.75
N ALA A 161 22.45 5.02 9.41
CA ALA A 161 21.85 6.03 10.26
C ALA A 161 21.04 5.34 11.38
N GLN A 162 21.38 5.58 12.62
CA GLN A 162 20.64 5.07 13.77
C GLN A 162 19.28 5.79 13.92
N LYS A 163 19.20 7.01 13.42
CA LYS A 163 17.99 7.83 13.45
C LYS A 163 17.68 8.44 12.10
N VAL A 164 16.43 8.30 11.66
CA VAL A 164 15.92 8.92 10.43
C VAL A 164 14.65 9.69 10.76
N THR A 165 14.68 11.00 10.56
CA THR A 165 13.49 11.86 10.75
C THR A 165 12.90 12.17 9.37
N VAL A 166 11.64 11.86 9.21
CA VAL A 166 10.86 12.08 7.98
C VAL A 166 9.90 13.22 8.20
N ARG A 167 9.94 14.24 7.33
CA ARG A 167 9.04 15.39 7.33
C ARG A 167 8.28 15.45 6.02
N VAL A 168 6.97 15.36 6.08
CA VAL A 168 6.07 15.49 4.92
C VAL A 168 5.40 16.85 4.97
N ARG A 169 5.67 17.69 3.98
CA ARG A 169 4.91 18.93 3.76
C ARG A 169 3.63 18.59 3.02
N TYR A 170 2.52 19.14 3.47
CA TYR A 170 1.21 18.90 2.88
C TYR A 170 0.45 20.20 2.64
N SER A 171 -0.52 20.15 1.73
CA SER A 171 -1.45 21.25 1.46
C SER A 171 -2.87 20.72 1.29
N ALA A 172 -3.85 21.64 1.25
CA ALA A 172 -5.24 21.27 1.01
C ALA A 172 -5.40 20.59 -0.36
N SER A 173 -6.12 19.48 -0.37
CA SER A 173 -6.51 18.75 -1.57
C SER A 173 -7.95 19.05 -1.94
N ARG A 174 -8.31 18.92 -3.23
CA ARG A 174 -9.70 18.91 -3.66
C ARG A 174 -10.38 17.65 -3.11
N VAL A 175 -11.50 17.89 -2.41
CA VAL A 175 -12.37 16.80 -1.99
C VAL A 175 -13.22 16.40 -3.19
N ASP A 176 -13.11 15.15 -3.60
CA ASP A 176 -14.01 14.54 -4.58
C ASP A 176 -14.74 13.34 -3.97
N LYS A 177 -15.76 12.86 -4.67
CA LYS A 177 -16.59 11.74 -4.16
C LYS A 177 -15.82 10.44 -4.01
N SER A 178 -14.78 10.22 -4.81
CA SER A 178 -13.92 9.02 -4.72
C SER A 178 -13.09 8.96 -3.44
N LYS A 179 -12.99 10.09 -2.73
CA LYS A 179 -12.26 10.24 -1.46
C LYS A 179 -13.22 10.32 -0.25
N MET A 180 -14.41 9.76 -0.36
CA MET A 180 -15.39 9.75 0.74
C MET A 180 -14.83 9.05 1.97
N LEU A 181 -14.89 9.76 3.11
CA LEU A 181 -14.40 9.27 4.38
C LEU A 181 -15.38 8.26 4.99
N ASN A 182 -14.90 7.04 5.23
CA ASN A 182 -15.60 6.03 6.01
C ASN A 182 -15.00 5.98 7.43
N THR A 183 -15.80 6.32 8.43
CA THR A 183 -15.38 6.38 9.83
C THR A 183 -15.81 5.18 10.67
N SER A 184 -16.21 4.06 10.03
CA SER A 184 -16.58 2.84 10.76
C SER A 184 -15.41 2.35 11.63
N PRO A 185 -15.68 1.66 12.75
CA PRO A 185 -14.66 1.14 13.64
C PRO A 185 -13.67 0.20 12.91
N GLU A 186 -14.16 -0.61 11.99
CA GLU A 186 -13.38 -1.57 11.20
C GLU A 186 -12.41 -0.87 10.26
N VAL A 187 -12.88 0.20 9.58
CA VAL A 187 -12.03 1.03 8.71
C VAL A 187 -10.99 1.75 9.55
N LYS A 188 -11.38 2.37 10.66
CA LYS A 188 -10.43 3.02 11.58
C LYS A 188 -9.35 2.05 12.07
N ALA A 189 -9.74 0.82 12.43
CA ALA A 189 -8.80 -0.20 12.85
C ALA A 189 -7.84 -0.61 11.71
N ARG A 190 -8.34 -0.73 10.47
CA ARG A 190 -7.51 -1.01 9.28
C ARG A 190 -6.52 0.12 9.02
N VAL A 191 -7.00 1.35 8.99
CA VAL A 191 -6.18 2.55 8.79
C VAL A 191 -5.13 2.68 9.89
N GLY A 192 -5.52 2.47 11.15
CA GLY A 192 -4.59 2.51 12.29
C GLY A 192 -3.50 1.45 12.24
N ARG A 193 -3.78 0.28 11.65
CA ARG A 193 -2.74 -0.75 11.44
C ARG A 193 -1.74 -0.37 10.34
N LEU A 194 -2.18 0.38 9.32
CA LEU A 194 -1.32 0.82 8.22
C LEU A 194 -0.51 2.06 8.60
N ALA A 195 -1.12 2.99 9.34
CA ALA A 195 -0.50 4.26 9.70
C ALA A 195 0.65 4.08 10.70
N GLN A 196 1.78 4.73 10.44
CA GLN A 196 2.91 4.82 11.37
C GLN A 196 2.74 5.96 12.39
N ASN A 197 1.70 6.78 12.22
CA ASN A 197 1.24 7.84 13.13
C ASN A 197 -0.28 7.70 13.40
N PRO A 198 -0.75 6.59 14.01
CA PRO A 198 -2.17 6.30 14.20
C PRO A 198 -2.88 7.34 15.10
N GLU A 199 -2.16 8.10 15.91
CA GLU A 199 -2.67 9.23 16.67
C GLU A 199 -3.36 10.27 15.78
N SER A 200 -2.92 10.42 14.53
CA SER A 200 -3.52 11.33 13.54
C SER A 200 -4.94 10.92 13.11
N LEU A 201 -5.41 9.71 13.45
CA LEU A 201 -6.80 9.31 13.23
C LEU A 201 -7.81 10.24 13.94
N GLY A 202 -7.41 10.82 15.08
CA GLY A 202 -8.23 11.78 15.82
C GLY A 202 -8.52 13.08 15.06
N LEU A 203 -7.74 13.39 14.03
CA LEU A 203 -7.93 14.58 13.19
C LEU A 203 -9.01 14.38 12.12
N TYR A 204 -9.53 13.15 11.96
CA TYR A 204 -10.56 12.84 10.99
C TYR A 204 -11.94 12.84 11.64
N SER A 205 -12.78 13.74 11.16
CA SER A 205 -14.17 13.82 11.55
C SER A 205 -15.09 13.70 10.33
N SER A 206 -16.12 12.89 10.42
CA SER A 206 -17.15 12.87 9.40
C SER A 206 -18.03 14.12 9.55
N ASN A 207 -17.88 15.07 8.63
CA ASN A 207 -18.86 16.15 8.47
C ASN A 207 -20.13 15.67 7.77
N THR A 208 -20.16 14.42 7.34
CA THR A 208 -21.33 13.80 6.73
C THR A 208 -22.15 13.15 7.84
N ARG A 209 -23.45 13.49 7.90
CA ARG A 209 -24.41 12.72 8.68
C ARG A 209 -24.08 11.26 8.50
N GLN A 210 -23.80 10.58 9.61
CA GLN A 210 -23.80 9.13 9.66
C GLN A 210 -25.10 8.66 8.99
N LYS A 211 -25.01 8.32 7.70
CA LYS A 211 -26.18 7.89 6.96
C LYS A 211 -26.61 6.57 7.55
N SER A 212 -27.79 6.65 8.09
CA SER A 212 -28.76 5.61 8.44
C SER A 212 -28.23 4.36 9.14
N ILE A 213 -28.65 4.24 10.35
CA ILE A 213 -28.83 3.04 11.17
C ILE A 213 -29.58 1.89 10.42
N GLY A 214 -29.59 1.86 9.11
CA GLY A 214 -30.32 0.89 8.28
C GLY A 214 -29.54 0.31 7.10
N GLY A 215 -28.28 0.73 6.87
CA GLY A 215 -27.46 0.19 5.80
C GLY A 215 -26.91 -1.21 6.06
N TYR A 216 -26.24 -1.77 5.09
CA TYR A 216 -25.58 -3.09 5.17
C TYR A 216 -24.11 -2.95 4.78
N GLU A 217 -23.28 -3.88 5.22
CA GLU A 217 -21.83 -3.85 5.05
C GLU A 217 -21.36 -4.77 3.91
N LEU A 218 -22.10 -5.84 3.64
CA LEU A 218 -21.77 -6.82 2.60
C LEU A 218 -22.86 -6.83 1.51
N LEU A 219 -22.46 -6.52 0.28
CA LEU A 219 -23.29 -6.65 -0.91
C LEU A 219 -22.93 -7.94 -1.63
N VAL A 220 -23.92 -8.75 -1.95
CA VAL A 220 -23.81 -9.89 -2.85
C VAL A 220 -24.50 -9.55 -4.17
N VAL A 221 -23.80 -9.66 -5.29
CA VAL A 221 -24.33 -9.45 -6.64
C VAL A 221 -24.36 -10.79 -7.36
N THR A 222 -25.55 -11.22 -7.82
CA THR A 222 -25.74 -12.55 -8.43
C THR A 222 -26.94 -12.52 -9.38
N PRO A 223 -27.08 -13.46 -10.34
CA PRO A 223 -28.30 -13.56 -11.14
C PRO A 223 -29.55 -13.78 -10.31
N GLN A 224 -30.71 -13.33 -10.78
CA GLN A 224 -32.00 -13.49 -10.13
C GLN A 224 -32.29 -14.94 -9.73
N GLU A 225 -31.94 -15.87 -10.61
CA GLU A 225 -32.18 -17.32 -10.36
C GLU A 225 -31.38 -17.88 -9.18
N TRP A 226 -30.27 -17.21 -8.77
CA TRP A 226 -29.41 -17.66 -7.68
C TRP A 226 -29.60 -16.86 -6.38
N VAL A 227 -30.44 -15.82 -6.38
CA VAL A 227 -30.63 -14.98 -5.19
C VAL A 227 -31.01 -15.82 -3.96
N SER A 228 -31.98 -16.76 -4.11
CA SER A 228 -32.42 -17.63 -3.01
C SER A 228 -31.33 -18.60 -2.53
N SER A 229 -30.35 -18.92 -3.37
CA SER A 229 -29.23 -19.78 -2.97
C SER A 229 -28.29 -19.10 -1.96
N PHE A 230 -28.38 -17.78 -1.82
CA PHE A 230 -27.63 -17.01 -0.85
C PHE A 230 -28.38 -16.75 0.46
N ASP A 231 -29.58 -17.29 0.67
CA ASP A 231 -30.38 -17.04 1.88
C ASP A 231 -29.65 -17.54 3.15
N ASP A 232 -29.10 -18.74 3.15
CA ASP A 232 -28.32 -19.28 4.26
C ASP A 232 -27.03 -18.48 4.49
N TYR A 233 -26.38 -18.04 3.42
CA TYR A 233 -25.20 -17.17 3.48
C TYR A 233 -25.55 -15.84 4.14
N LYS A 234 -26.60 -15.16 3.67
CA LYS A 234 -27.12 -13.92 4.24
C LYS A 234 -27.49 -14.08 5.72
N ALA A 235 -28.21 -15.14 6.07
CA ALA A 235 -28.58 -15.45 7.45
C ALA A 235 -27.34 -15.66 8.35
N HIS A 236 -26.36 -16.41 7.86
CA HIS A 236 -25.12 -16.68 8.58
C HIS A 236 -24.34 -15.39 8.91
N TYR A 237 -24.14 -14.53 7.93
CA TYR A 237 -23.37 -13.30 8.15
C TYR A 237 -24.14 -12.25 8.96
N ASN A 238 -25.46 -12.15 8.76
CA ASN A 238 -26.32 -11.31 9.58
C ASN A 238 -26.26 -11.71 11.06
N ALA A 239 -26.29 -13.02 11.36
CA ALA A 239 -26.18 -13.53 12.74
C ALA A 239 -24.82 -13.19 13.39
N ARG A 240 -23.77 -12.96 12.58
CA ARG A 240 -22.44 -12.54 13.03
C ARG A 240 -22.26 -11.02 13.10
N GLY A 241 -23.32 -10.26 12.85
CA GLY A 241 -23.31 -8.80 12.89
C GLY A 241 -22.83 -8.12 11.61
N LEU A 242 -22.58 -8.88 10.52
CA LEU A 242 -22.27 -8.36 9.20
C LEU A 242 -23.55 -8.35 8.36
N ARG A 243 -24.23 -7.20 8.35
CA ARG A 243 -25.49 -7.05 7.60
C ARG A 243 -25.21 -7.22 6.11
N THR A 244 -25.92 -8.15 5.51
CA THR A 244 -25.71 -8.60 4.14
C THR A 244 -26.97 -8.34 3.31
N GLU A 245 -26.80 -7.79 2.11
CA GLU A 245 -27.83 -7.67 1.10
C GLU A 245 -27.46 -8.44 -0.15
N VAL A 246 -28.45 -9.08 -0.78
CA VAL A 246 -28.30 -9.85 -2.02
C VAL A 246 -29.11 -9.16 -3.08
N VAL A 247 -28.50 -8.80 -4.20
CA VAL A 247 -29.13 -8.05 -5.29
C VAL A 247 -28.93 -8.79 -6.60
N ALA A 248 -30.00 -8.85 -7.39
CA ALA A 248 -29.98 -9.46 -8.69
C ALA A 248 -29.28 -8.57 -9.74
N LEU A 249 -28.50 -9.20 -10.63
CA LEU A 249 -27.88 -8.51 -11.77
C LEU A 249 -28.93 -7.80 -12.64
N GLU A 250 -30.08 -8.44 -12.85
CA GLU A 250 -31.18 -7.92 -13.64
C GLU A 250 -31.74 -6.61 -13.07
N ASP A 251 -31.84 -6.50 -11.74
CA ASP A 251 -32.27 -5.28 -11.07
C ASP A 251 -31.22 -4.17 -11.21
N ILE A 252 -29.94 -4.53 -11.13
CA ILE A 252 -28.83 -3.60 -11.37
C ILE A 252 -28.85 -3.07 -12.80
N TYR A 253 -29.05 -3.96 -13.78
CA TYR A 253 -29.10 -3.57 -15.20
C TYR A 253 -30.30 -2.68 -15.53
N ALA A 254 -31.40 -2.85 -14.81
CA ALA A 254 -32.59 -2.03 -14.97
C ALA A 254 -32.51 -0.66 -14.29
N SER A 255 -31.80 -0.58 -13.17
CA SER A 255 -31.76 0.63 -12.32
C SER A 255 -30.53 1.51 -12.48
N SER A 256 -29.43 0.96 -13.00
CA SER A 256 -28.15 1.68 -13.06
C SER A 256 -27.82 2.16 -14.48
N GLU A 257 -27.20 3.34 -14.55
CA GLU A 257 -26.66 3.87 -15.78
C GLU A 257 -25.26 3.29 -16.09
N GLY A 258 -24.97 3.06 -17.33
CA GLY A 258 -23.68 2.54 -17.80
C GLY A 258 -23.72 2.22 -19.30
N ARG A 259 -22.57 2.22 -19.96
CA ARG A 259 -22.40 1.92 -21.39
C ARG A 259 -22.60 0.43 -21.68
N ASP A 260 -22.28 -0.40 -20.68
CA ASP A 260 -22.36 -1.85 -20.70
C ASP A 260 -22.71 -2.39 -19.31
N GLU A 261 -22.92 -3.70 -19.21
CA GLU A 261 -23.31 -4.37 -17.97
C GLU A 261 -22.24 -4.18 -16.86
N GLN A 262 -20.96 -4.25 -17.23
CA GLN A 262 -19.84 -4.06 -16.31
C GLN A 262 -19.86 -2.66 -15.67
N GLU A 263 -20.10 -1.64 -16.48
CA GLU A 263 -20.17 -0.26 -15.97
C GLU A 263 -21.43 -0.04 -15.11
N LYS A 264 -22.54 -0.69 -15.43
CA LYS A 264 -23.75 -0.66 -14.61
C LYS A 264 -23.51 -1.29 -13.22
N ILE A 265 -22.85 -2.45 -13.17
CA ILE A 265 -22.48 -3.10 -11.90
C ILE A 265 -21.58 -2.16 -11.09
N ARG A 266 -20.54 -1.59 -11.70
CA ARG A 266 -19.64 -0.65 -11.05
C ARG A 266 -20.38 0.58 -10.52
N THR A 267 -21.28 1.16 -11.33
CA THR A 267 -22.09 2.33 -10.93
C THR A 267 -22.96 2.00 -9.73
N TYR A 268 -23.62 0.84 -9.73
CA TYR A 268 -24.43 0.36 -8.62
C TYR A 268 -23.59 0.20 -7.34
N ILE A 269 -22.47 -0.51 -7.41
CA ILE A 269 -21.57 -0.70 -6.26
C ILE A 269 -21.10 0.65 -5.70
N SER A 270 -20.75 1.61 -6.58
CA SER A 270 -20.35 2.96 -6.17
C SER A 270 -21.47 3.71 -5.45
N GLN A 271 -22.71 3.59 -5.94
CA GLN A 271 -23.88 4.19 -5.29
C GLN A 271 -24.16 3.54 -3.93
N GLU A 272 -24.03 2.22 -3.82
CA GLU A 272 -24.22 1.50 -2.57
C GLU A 272 -23.14 1.85 -1.54
N TYR A 273 -21.89 2.04 -1.99
CA TYR A 273 -20.83 2.56 -1.15
C TYR A 273 -21.14 3.97 -0.62
N GLU A 274 -21.61 4.87 -1.50
CA GLU A 274 -21.98 6.23 -1.13
C GLU A 274 -23.22 6.28 -0.23
N ASN A 275 -24.24 5.45 -0.49
CA ASN A 275 -25.53 5.51 0.15
C ASN A 275 -25.66 4.63 1.40
N ASN A 276 -25.14 3.43 1.37
CA ASN A 276 -25.26 2.42 2.42
C ASN A 276 -23.95 2.16 3.18
N GLY A 277 -22.81 2.62 2.63
CA GLY A 277 -21.51 2.48 3.28
C GLY A 277 -21.00 1.02 3.25
N ILE A 278 -21.29 0.28 2.18
CA ILE A 278 -20.80 -1.09 2.03
C ILE A 278 -19.27 -1.14 2.12
N MET A 279 -18.75 -2.21 2.68
CA MET A 279 -17.31 -2.42 2.83
C MET A 279 -16.81 -3.62 2.05
N MET A 280 -17.70 -4.52 1.69
CA MET A 280 -17.39 -5.75 0.98
C MET A 280 -18.41 -6.00 -0.12
N VAL A 281 -17.91 -6.55 -1.22
CA VAL A 281 -18.74 -7.02 -2.34
C VAL A 281 -18.37 -8.47 -2.62
N LEU A 282 -19.37 -9.33 -2.72
CA LEU A 282 -19.23 -10.68 -3.23
C LEU A 282 -19.88 -10.74 -4.62
N LEU A 283 -19.09 -11.04 -5.62
CA LEU A 283 -19.58 -11.34 -6.97
C LEU A 283 -19.96 -12.83 -7.00
N GLY A 284 -21.24 -13.11 -6.99
CA GLY A 284 -21.82 -14.46 -6.89
C GLY A 284 -21.95 -15.12 -8.26
N GLY A 285 -20.83 -15.47 -8.86
CA GLY A 285 -20.72 -16.12 -10.15
C GLY A 285 -19.31 -16.03 -10.73
N ASP A 286 -19.05 -16.77 -11.79
CA ASP A 286 -17.82 -16.63 -12.58
C ASP A 286 -17.97 -15.51 -13.62
N SER A 287 -16.96 -15.34 -14.46
CA SER A 287 -16.91 -14.31 -15.50
C SER A 287 -17.98 -14.43 -16.60
N ASN A 288 -18.62 -15.61 -16.72
CA ASN A 288 -19.73 -15.81 -17.67
C ASN A 288 -21.07 -15.41 -17.06
N VAL A 289 -21.12 -15.29 -15.73
CA VAL A 289 -22.32 -15.01 -14.95
C VAL A 289 -22.33 -13.56 -14.47
N VAL A 290 -21.24 -13.12 -13.82
CA VAL A 290 -21.02 -11.72 -13.45
C VAL A 290 -19.97 -11.15 -14.39
N PRO A 291 -20.38 -10.39 -15.42
CA PRO A 291 -19.46 -9.99 -16.46
C PRO A 291 -18.40 -9.03 -15.93
N HIS A 292 -17.16 -9.29 -16.29
CA HIS A 292 -16.02 -8.39 -16.05
C HIS A 292 -15.57 -7.75 -17.37
N ARG A 293 -14.75 -6.71 -17.28
CA ARG A 293 -14.08 -6.16 -18.45
C ARG A 293 -12.67 -6.73 -18.51
N GLY A 294 -12.42 -7.54 -19.56
CA GLY A 294 -11.08 -8.01 -19.85
C GLY A 294 -10.18 -6.86 -20.29
N LEU A 295 -8.99 -6.78 -19.73
CA LEU A 295 -7.92 -5.93 -20.24
C LEU A 295 -6.90 -6.80 -20.94
N TYR A 296 -6.30 -6.21 -22.00
CA TYR A 296 -5.17 -6.85 -22.65
C TYR A 296 -4.04 -7.06 -21.64
N CYS A 297 -3.65 -8.31 -21.46
CA CYS A 297 -2.53 -8.68 -20.63
C CYS A 297 -1.55 -9.51 -21.47
N TYR A 298 -0.30 -9.07 -21.48
CA TYR A 298 0.80 -9.74 -22.15
C TYR A 298 1.69 -10.40 -21.09
N VAL A 299 1.68 -11.71 -21.04
CA VAL A 299 2.48 -12.48 -20.09
C VAL A 299 3.45 -13.35 -20.87
N MET A 300 4.77 -13.11 -20.71
CA MET A 300 5.84 -13.87 -21.37
C MET A 300 5.73 -13.88 -22.89
N GLU A 301 6.19 -12.86 -23.54
CA GLU A 301 6.37 -12.68 -25.00
C GLU A 301 5.46 -13.47 -25.98
N ASP A 302 4.86 -14.58 -25.56
CA ASP A 302 4.09 -15.51 -26.40
C ASP A 302 2.64 -15.78 -25.92
N TYR A 303 2.18 -15.18 -24.82
CA TYR A 303 0.84 -15.47 -24.28
C TYR A 303 0.01 -14.21 -24.08
N GLU A 304 -1.08 -14.10 -24.83
CA GLU A 304 -2.11 -13.09 -24.66
C GLU A 304 -3.31 -13.70 -23.93
N ASP A 305 -3.69 -13.11 -22.77
CA ASP A 305 -4.93 -13.47 -22.09
C ASP A 305 -5.91 -12.29 -22.11
N PRO A 306 -6.84 -12.26 -23.10
CA PRO A 306 -7.85 -11.22 -23.17
C PRO A 306 -8.92 -11.34 -22.08
N GLY A 307 -8.90 -12.45 -21.33
CA GLY A 307 -9.88 -12.76 -20.28
C GLY A 307 -9.44 -12.39 -18.87
N LEU A 308 -8.25 -11.79 -18.66
CA LEU A 308 -7.86 -11.35 -17.33
C LEU A 308 -8.78 -10.25 -16.83
N PRO A 309 -9.39 -10.42 -15.65
CA PRO A 309 -10.28 -9.41 -15.09
C PRO A 309 -9.51 -8.12 -14.79
N SER A 310 -10.13 -7.01 -15.13
CA SER A 310 -9.64 -5.69 -14.74
C SER A 310 -10.25 -5.29 -13.39
N ASP A 311 -9.59 -4.35 -12.69
CA ASP A 311 -10.11 -3.75 -11.45
C ASP A 311 -11.30 -2.81 -11.73
N MET A 312 -12.30 -3.31 -12.41
CA MET A 312 -13.44 -2.49 -12.84
C MET A 312 -14.48 -2.26 -11.76
N TYR A 313 -14.46 -3.04 -10.69
CA TYR A 313 -15.46 -2.98 -9.63
C TYR A 313 -14.95 -2.35 -8.34
#